data_040282bbad0827753b73cb78ad80a3c1
#
_entry.id   040282bbad0827753b73cb78ad80a3c1
#
_cell.length_a   1.000
_cell.length_b   1.000
_cell.length_c   1.000
_cell.angle_alpha   90.00
_cell.angle_beta   90.00
_cell.angle_gamma   90.00
#
_symmetry.space_group_name_H-M   'P 1'
#
loop_
_entity.id
_entity.type
_entity.pdbx_description
1 polymer ?
#
loop_
_entity_poly.entity_id
_entity_poly.type
_entity_poly.pdbx_seq_one_letter_code
_entity_poly.pdbx_strand_id
1 'polypeptide(L)'
;MTADIAGTAGDEDFHEWRLVLIFPFRWLGNSAPFLGHYFMKHARIVITGIGLTAPNGNTLAEFRKNLLSGISGITTIDVRYMGRWPAGMCTFDPLKYQKKKDVRIGTRAGSISIYCAREALLDAGVDLAARDRGRVGIYIGITEHGNVETENEVYNISQFKYDTKFWTHHHNPRTVANNPAGEASMNLGVTGPAYTIGAACAAGNMGLIHAAQMLRLGEVDFALAGGVSESPQTFGIFAGFKSQNALAVHADPTKASRPFDQARNGIVISEGGCLYTLERLEDAQARGAKIYGEIAGYCVNSDATDAVLPNPERQAECVRKALVNAGMTVDDIDLVNTHATSTPQGDIQECLAIAAVFKDRREPVAINNTKSFIGHAMGAAGALELAGNLPSFDDLIVHPTINVDELDPQCDIPGLVINQPRAVKRVDAILNNSFGMLGINSTLIIKRFKT
;
A
#
# COMPACT_ATOMS: atom_id res chain seq x y z
N MET A 1 -61.36 5.37 -0.04
CA MET A 1 -61.81 6.54 0.74
C MET A 1 -60.72 7.59 0.64
N THR A 2 -61.01 8.53 -0.19
CA THR A 2 -60.27 9.75 -0.50
C THR A 2 -60.46 10.77 0.61
N ALA A 3 -59.41 11.51 0.96
CA ALA A 3 -59.57 12.87 1.47
C ALA A 3 -58.30 13.65 1.14
N ASP A 4 -58.44 14.49 0.12
CA ASP A 4 -57.67 15.69 -0.14
C ASP A 4 -57.84 16.69 1.00
N ILE A 5 -56.79 17.40 1.38
CA ILE A 5 -56.87 18.79 1.83
C ILE A 5 -55.66 19.53 1.31
N ALA A 6 -55.91 20.41 0.35
CA ALA A 6 -55.08 21.51 -0.07
C ALA A 6 -55.24 22.68 0.90
N GLY A 7 -54.17 23.38 1.23
CA GLY A 7 -54.16 24.59 1.99
C GLY A 7 -53.00 25.49 1.56
N THR A 8 -53.36 26.59 0.94
CA THR A 8 -52.54 27.60 0.28
C THR A 8 -51.86 28.58 1.22
N ALA A 9 -50.66 29.01 0.79
CA ALA A 9 -50.10 30.38 0.83
C ALA A 9 -49.73 31.05 2.18
N GLY A 10 -48.54 31.59 2.19
CA GLY A 10 -48.10 32.68 3.05
C GLY A 10 -46.59 32.91 2.90
N ASP A 11 -46.19 33.79 1.99
CA ASP A 11 -44.93 34.51 2.04
C ASP A 11 -44.84 35.23 3.39
N GLU A 12 -43.71 35.17 4.06
CA GLU A 12 -43.16 36.28 4.83
C GLU A 12 -41.78 35.92 5.43
N ASP A 13 -40.81 36.77 5.09
CA ASP A 13 -39.61 37.21 5.83
C ASP A 13 -38.50 36.25 6.16
N PHE A 14 -37.48 36.26 5.30
CA PHE A 14 -36.10 35.96 5.63
C PHE A 14 -35.55 37.03 6.60
N HIS A 15 -35.47 36.71 7.90
CA HIS A 15 -34.67 37.47 8.83
C HIS A 15 -33.31 36.71 9.07
N GLU A 16 -32.25 37.40 8.61
CA GLU A 16 -30.83 37.07 8.95
C GLU A 16 -30.65 36.99 10.46
N TRP A 17 -30.36 35.82 10.98
CA TRP A 17 -29.80 35.68 12.29
C TRP A 17 -28.28 35.63 12.22
N ARG A 18 -27.63 36.80 12.29
CA ARG A 18 -26.23 36.94 12.66
C ARG A 18 -26.13 36.78 14.17
N LEU A 19 -25.77 35.59 14.61
CA LEU A 19 -25.35 35.39 16.00
C LEU A 19 -23.89 35.85 16.13
N VAL A 20 -23.69 37.09 16.53
CA VAL A 20 -22.39 37.59 17.00
C VAL A 20 -22.24 37.16 18.45
N LEU A 21 -21.59 36.04 18.69
CA LEU A 21 -21.11 35.67 20.03
C LEU A 21 -19.83 36.45 20.34
N ILE A 22 -20.01 37.60 21.01
CA ILE A 22 -18.92 38.33 21.64
C ILE A 22 -18.65 37.65 22.98
N PHE A 23 -17.64 36.78 23.03
CA PHE A 23 -17.05 36.35 24.30
C PHE A 23 -15.93 37.30 24.70
N PRO A 24 -15.93 37.85 25.94
CA PRO A 24 -14.79 38.62 26.39
C PRO A 24 -13.62 37.69 26.68
N PHE A 25 -12.59 37.72 25.84
CA PHE A 25 -11.33 37.04 26.08
C PHE A 25 -10.63 37.64 27.29
N ARG A 26 -10.75 36.99 28.43
CA ARG A 26 -9.84 37.22 29.55
C ARG A 26 -8.55 36.46 29.28
N TRP A 27 -7.49 37.18 29.04
CA TRP A 27 -6.13 36.67 28.99
C TRP A 27 -5.80 36.01 30.34
N LEU A 28 -5.72 34.67 30.38
CA LEU A 28 -5.01 33.94 31.42
C LEU A 28 -3.84 33.23 30.72
N GLY A 29 -2.64 33.62 31.14
CA GLY A 29 -1.40 33.11 30.59
C GLY A 29 -1.26 31.60 30.76
N ASN A 30 -0.98 30.96 29.66
CA ASN A 30 -0.10 29.82 29.42
C ASN A 30 -0.22 29.44 27.92
N SER A 31 0.65 30.02 27.11
CA SER A 31 0.69 29.87 25.65
C SER A 31 1.34 28.57 25.15
N ALA A 32 1.62 27.62 26.02
CA ALA A 32 2.28 26.37 25.67
C ALA A 32 1.46 25.38 24.82
N PRO A 33 0.12 25.17 25.00
CA PRO A 33 -0.60 24.17 24.23
C PRO A 33 -0.87 24.56 22.77
N PHE A 34 -1.01 25.85 22.47
CA PHE A 34 -1.34 26.31 21.10
C PHE A 34 -0.15 26.22 20.12
N LEU A 35 1.05 26.46 20.60
CA LEU A 35 2.30 26.29 19.82
C LEU A 35 2.59 24.80 19.55
N GLY A 36 2.35 23.94 20.53
CA GLY A 36 2.53 22.49 20.35
C GLY A 36 1.68 21.90 19.22
N HIS A 37 0.41 22.29 19.08
CA HIS A 37 -0.48 21.85 18.00
C HIS A 37 -0.05 22.35 16.61
N TYR A 38 0.46 23.56 16.51
CA TYR A 38 0.94 24.13 15.25
C TYR A 38 2.21 23.43 14.77
N PHE A 39 3.16 23.13 15.66
CA PHE A 39 4.38 22.41 15.33
C PHE A 39 4.11 20.95 14.93
N MET A 40 3.17 20.27 15.57
CA MET A 40 2.82 18.87 15.22
C MET A 40 2.21 18.75 13.81
N LYS A 41 1.39 19.71 13.38
CA LYS A 41 0.76 19.69 12.04
C LYS A 41 1.78 19.75 10.90
N HIS A 42 2.98 20.26 11.15
CA HIS A 42 4.08 20.40 10.20
C HIS A 42 5.24 19.42 10.45
N ALA A 43 5.07 18.47 11.39
CA ALA A 43 6.12 17.50 11.69
C ALA A 43 6.53 16.72 10.42
N ARG A 44 7.84 16.62 10.21
CA ARG A 44 8.45 15.81 9.16
C ARG A 44 8.41 14.34 9.60
N ILE A 45 7.89 13.47 8.75
CA ILE A 45 7.76 12.04 9.06
C ILE A 45 8.77 11.27 8.23
N VAL A 46 9.57 10.44 8.92
CA VAL A 46 10.65 9.66 8.31
C VAL A 46 10.46 8.18 8.49
N ILE A 47 11.01 7.41 7.54
CA ILE A 47 11.08 5.96 7.56
C ILE A 47 12.39 5.56 8.23
N THR A 48 12.32 4.80 9.32
CA THR A 48 13.49 4.42 10.12
C THR A 48 13.78 2.92 10.14
N GLY A 49 12.87 2.09 9.64
CA GLY A 49 13.08 0.65 9.49
C GLY A 49 12.14 0.04 8.47
N ILE A 50 12.55 -1.07 7.89
CA ILE A 50 11.85 -1.80 6.83
C ILE A 50 11.89 -3.30 7.14
N GLY A 51 10.71 -3.94 7.19
CA GLY A 51 10.58 -5.38 7.28
C GLY A 51 9.65 -5.89 6.18
N LEU A 52 10.10 -6.86 5.41
CA LEU A 52 9.33 -7.37 4.28
C LEU A 52 9.46 -8.88 4.09
N THR A 53 8.45 -9.45 3.42
CA THR A 53 8.53 -10.74 2.73
C THR A 53 7.84 -10.60 1.38
N ALA A 54 8.55 -10.98 0.33
CA ALA A 54 8.09 -10.92 -1.04
C ALA A 54 8.39 -12.26 -1.74
N PRO A 55 7.76 -12.59 -2.87
CA PRO A 55 8.01 -13.83 -3.59
C PRO A 55 9.48 -14.08 -3.97
N ASN A 56 10.27 -13.02 -4.13
CA ASN A 56 11.68 -13.11 -4.49
C ASN A 56 12.64 -12.59 -3.40
N GLY A 57 12.22 -12.49 -2.14
CA GLY A 57 13.13 -12.14 -1.04
C GLY A 57 12.43 -11.82 0.26
N ASN A 58 13.10 -12.14 1.38
CA ASN A 58 12.59 -11.95 2.76
C ASN A 58 13.32 -10.85 3.54
N THR A 59 14.26 -10.17 2.89
CA THR A 59 14.97 -9.00 3.42
C THR A 59 15.11 -7.94 2.34
N LEU A 60 15.26 -6.66 2.74
CA LEU A 60 15.44 -5.57 1.78
C LEU A 60 16.65 -5.82 0.86
N ALA A 61 17.76 -6.32 1.41
CA ALA A 61 18.98 -6.59 0.65
C ALA A 61 18.79 -7.71 -0.39
N GLU A 62 18.14 -8.82 0.01
CA GLU A 62 17.83 -9.93 -0.89
C GLU A 62 16.85 -9.49 -1.98
N PHE A 63 15.78 -8.80 -1.61
CA PHE A 63 14.78 -8.26 -2.51
C PHE A 63 15.42 -7.34 -3.55
N ARG A 64 16.21 -6.35 -3.11
CA ARG A 64 16.94 -5.42 -3.99
C ARG A 64 17.89 -6.15 -4.94
N LYS A 65 18.69 -7.08 -4.43
CA LYS A 65 19.59 -7.89 -5.25
C LYS A 65 18.83 -8.62 -6.37
N ASN A 66 17.72 -9.25 -6.04
CA ASN A 66 16.93 -10.02 -7.00
C ASN A 66 16.23 -9.13 -8.04
N LEU A 67 15.77 -7.92 -7.67
CA LEU A 67 15.25 -6.93 -8.60
C LEU A 67 16.34 -6.47 -9.60
N LEU A 68 17.55 -6.20 -9.12
CA LEU A 68 18.67 -5.79 -10.00
C LEU A 68 19.20 -6.92 -10.87
N SER A 69 19.03 -8.18 -10.45
CA SER A 69 19.48 -9.37 -11.18
C SER A 69 18.44 -9.95 -12.14
N GLY A 70 17.26 -9.34 -12.26
CA GLY A 70 16.20 -9.84 -13.14
C GLY A 70 15.51 -11.12 -12.62
N ILE A 71 15.59 -11.43 -11.32
CA ILE A 71 15.07 -12.67 -10.74
C ILE A 71 13.60 -12.51 -10.36
N SER A 72 12.73 -13.18 -11.11
CA SER A 72 11.30 -13.29 -10.80
C SER A 72 11.05 -14.25 -9.63
N GLY A 73 10.09 -13.88 -8.75
CA GLY A 73 9.57 -14.76 -7.69
C GLY A 73 8.27 -15.46 -8.06
N ILE A 74 7.83 -15.33 -9.32
CA ILE A 74 6.58 -15.94 -9.78
C ILE A 74 6.81 -17.41 -10.10
N THR A 75 5.93 -18.25 -9.55
CA THR A 75 5.94 -19.71 -9.75
C THR A 75 4.56 -20.18 -10.16
N THR A 76 4.38 -21.49 -10.33
CA THR A 76 3.06 -22.08 -10.59
C THR A 76 2.52 -22.71 -9.30
N ILE A 77 1.27 -22.40 -8.96
CA ILE A 77 0.55 -23.02 -7.84
C ILE A 77 -0.69 -23.73 -8.33
N ASP A 78 -1.19 -24.69 -7.54
CA ASP A 78 -2.50 -25.32 -7.75
C ASP A 78 -3.58 -24.52 -7.01
N VAL A 79 -4.50 -23.93 -7.77
CA VAL A 79 -5.65 -23.18 -7.24
C VAL A 79 -6.87 -24.11 -7.21
N ARG A 80 -7.51 -24.22 -6.04
CA ARG A 80 -8.71 -25.07 -5.84
C ARG A 80 -9.73 -24.84 -6.95
N TYR A 81 -10.23 -25.91 -7.56
CA TYR A 81 -11.19 -25.95 -8.68
C TYR A 81 -10.72 -25.33 -10.00
N MET A 82 -9.54 -24.73 -10.06
CA MET A 82 -9.08 -24.02 -11.24
C MET A 82 -7.83 -24.62 -11.87
N GLY A 83 -7.13 -25.54 -11.16
CA GLY A 83 -5.85 -26.10 -11.61
C GLY A 83 -4.68 -25.14 -11.46
N ARG A 84 -3.69 -25.23 -12.34
CA ARG A 84 -2.39 -24.58 -12.21
C ARG A 84 -2.39 -23.15 -12.80
N TRP A 85 -1.93 -22.19 -11.97
CA TRP A 85 -1.87 -20.77 -12.33
C TRP A 85 -0.54 -20.14 -11.88
N PRO A 86 -0.02 -19.12 -12.60
CA PRO A 86 1.08 -18.31 -12.13
C PRO A 86 0.68 -17.55 -10.86
N ALA A 87 1.55 -17.52 -9.86
CA ALA A 87 1.36 -16.76 -8.63
C ALA A 87 2.69 -16.43 -7.96
N GLY A 88 2.71 -15.35 -7.18
CA GLY A 88 3.82 -15.00 -6.31
C GLY A 88 3.57 -15.49 -4.89
N MET A 89 4.42 -16.41 -4.39
CA MET A 89 4.31 -16.99 -3.05
C MET A 89 5.53 -16.66 -2.20
N CYS A 90 5.29 -16.30 -0.93
CA CYS A 90 6.35 -16.01 0.02
C CYS A 90 6.80 -17.26 0.79
N THR A 91 8.11 -17.34 1.07
CA THR A 91 8.75 -18.50 1.72
C THR A 91 9.29 -18.19 3.13
N PHE A 92 8.78 -17.13 3.80
CA PHE A 92 9.21 -16.79 5.15
C PHE A 92 8.82 -17.85 6.19
N ASP A 93 9.58 -17.90 7.30
CA ASP A 93 9.26 -18.78 8.43
C ASP A 93 8.43 -18.04 9.49
N PRO A 94 7.11 -18.32 9.62
CA PRO A 94 6.28 -17.69 10.63
C PRO A 94 6.71 -18.08 12.07
N LEU A 95 7.36 -19.25 12.26
CA LEU A 95 7.80 -19.70 13.58
C LEU A 95 8.98 -18.89 14.13
N LYS A 96 9.63 -18.06 13.29
CA LYS A 96 10.66 -17.13 13.76
C LYS A 96 10.14 -16.20 14.86
N TYR A 97 8.87 -15.81 14.78
CA TYR A 97 8.25 -14.82 15.67
C TYR A 97 6.92 -15.23 16.29
N GLN A 98 6.43 -16.43 15.98
CA GLN A 98 5.17 -16.96 16.48
C GLN A 98 5.36 -18.37 17.04
N LYS A 99 4.55 -18.73 18.04
CA LYS A 99 4.45 -20.14 18.48
C LYS A 99 3.59 -20.92 17.48
N LYS A 100 3.83 -22.23 17.35
CA LYS A 100 2.99 -23.12 16.50
C LYS A 100 1.48 -22.97 16.75
N LYS A 101 1.09 -22.77 18.03
CA LYS A 101 -0.30 -22.54 18.40
C LYS A 101 -0.84 -21.28 17.75
N ASP A 102 -0.09 -20.18 17.80
CA ASP A 102 -0.53 -18.87 17.30
C ASP A 102 -0.66 -18.89 15.77
N VAL A 103 0.30 -19.49 15.07
CA VAL A 103 0.20 -19.71 13.60
C VAL A 103 -1.03 -20.52 13.23
N ARG A 104 -1.36 -21.57 14.01
CA ARG A 104 -2.53 -22.43 13.74
C ARG A 104 -3.86 -21.72 13.94
N ILE A 105 -3.97 -20.81 14.91
CA ILE A 105 -5.21 -20.09 15.21
C ILE A 105 -5.32 -18.74 14.50
N GLY A 106 -4.23 -18.18 14.02
CA GLY A 106 -4.17 -16.93 13.28
C GLY A 106 -4.45 -17.09 11.78
N THR A 107 -4.11 -16.05 11.02
CA THR A 107 -4.26 -15.97 9.57
C THR A 107 -2.91 -15.93 8.87
N ARG A 108 -2.89 -16.19 7.57
CA ARG A 108 -1.68 -16.00 6.75
C ARG A 108 -1.28 -14.53 6.71
N ALA A 109 -2.25 -13.63 6.51
CA ALA A 109 -2.04 -12.17 6.54
C ALA A 109 -1.49 -11.70 7.90
N GLY A 110 -2.02 -12.24 9.02
CA GLY A 110 -1.51 -11.98 10.36
C GLY A 110 -0.07 -12.43 10.53
N SER A 111 0.28 -13.62 10.04
CA SER A 111 1.66 -14.15 10.10
C SER A 111 2.64 -13.31 9.28
N ILE A 112 2.25 -12.87 8.07
CA ILE A 112 3.02 -11.93 7.23
C ILE A 112 3.21 -10.60 7.98
N SER A 113 2.13 -10.06 8.57
CA SER A 113 2.18 -8.81 9.32
C SER A 113 3.14 -8.86 10.50
N ILE A 114 3.07 -9.93 11.29
CA ILE A 114 3.94 -10.13 12.45
C ILE A 114 5.41 -10.26 12.01
N TYR A 115 5.67 -11.05 10.96
CA TYR A 115 7.01 -11.19 10.42
C TYR A 115 7.57 -9.83 9.99
N CYS A 116 6.85 -9.09 9.14
CA CYS A 116 7.28 -7.79 8.63
C CYS A 116 7.45 -6.75 9.76
N ALA A 117 6.53 -6.72 10.74
CA ALA A 117 6.62 -5.80 11.87
C ALA A 117 7.87 -6.07 12.72
N ARG A 118 8.16 -7.33 13.02
CA ARG A 118 9.35 -7.73 13.78
C ARG A 118 10.64 -7.39 13.05
N GLU A 119 10.71 -7.69 11.74
CA GLU A 119 11.88 -7.33 10.92
C GLU A 119 12.05 -5.80 10.83
N ALA A 120 10.97 -5.02 10.70
CA ALA A 120 11.03 -3.56 10.67
C ALA A 120 11.54 -2.97 12.00
N LEU A 121 11.11 -3.52 13.13
CA LEU A 121 11.59 -3.11 14.45
C LEU A 121 13.07 -3.44 14.65
N LEU A 122 13.50 -4.63 14.20
CA LEU A 122 14.92 -5.03 14.25
C LEU A 122 15.78 -4.12 13.38
N ASP A 123 15.36 -3.84 12.16
CA ASP A 123 16.07 -2.95 11.24
C ASP A 123 16.15 -1.50 11.78
N ALA A 124 15.08 -1.03 12.46
CA ALA A 124 15.06 0.26 13.12
C ALA A 124 15.88 0.33 14.42
N GLY A 125 16.34 -0.81 14.94
CA GLY A 125 16.99 -0.89 16.25
C GLY A 125 16.07 -0.49 17.41
N VAL A 126 14.74 -0.81 17.30
CA VAL A 126 13.74 -0.40 18.29
C VAL A 126 13.31 -1.56 19.16
N ASP A 127 13.46 -1.38 20.49
CA ASP A 127 12.85 -2.24 21.49
C ASP A 127 11.55 -1.59 22.00
N LEU A 128 10.42 -2.24 21.74
CA LEU A 128 9.10 -1.78 22.21
C LEU A 128 8.95 -1.86 23.75
N ALA A 129 9.81 -2.62 24.46
CA ALA A 129 9.78 -2.65 25.93
C ALA A 129 10.24 -1.31 26.53
N ALA A 130 11.06 -0.57 25.81
CA ALA A 130 11.56 0.76 26.21
C ALA A 130 10.63 1.91 25.80
N ARG A 131 9.47 1.65 25.18
CA ARG A 131 8.52 2.65 24.71
C ARG A 131 7.18 2.55 25.43
N ASP A 132 6.45 3.65 25.51
CA ASP A 132 5.03 3.63 25.85
C ASP A 132 4.25 2.95 24.70
N ARG A 133 3.82 1.70 24.95
CA ARG A 133 3.10 0.89 23.96
C ARG A 133 1.72 1.43 23.62
N GLY A 134 1.14 2.29 24.48
CA GLY A 134 -0.10 3.02 24.22
C GLY A 134 0.08 4.15 23.20
N ARG A 135 1.33 4.59 22.97
CA ARG A 135 1.71 5.62 21.99
C ARG A 135 2.31 5.04 20.70
N VAL A 136 2.25 3.72 20.51
CA VAL A 136 2.65 3.02 19.29
C VAL A 136 1.41 2.69 18.47
N GLY A 137 1.37 3.09 17.18
CA GLY A 137 0.28 2.78 16.26
C GLY A 137 0.64 1.65 15.29
N ILE A 138 -0.35 0.89 14.83
CA ILE A 138 -0.23 -0.14 13.78
C ILE A 138 -1.27 0.13 12.70
N TYR A 139 -0.83 0.37 11.46
CA TYR A 139 -1.68 0.76 10.33
C TYR A 139 -1.37 -0.11 9.13
N ILE A 140 -2.15 -1.17 8.91
CA ILE A 140 -1.88 -2.20 7.90
C ILE A 140 -2.95 -2.18 6.82
N GLY A 141 -2.54 -1.89 5.59
CA GLY A 141 -3.38 -1.99 4.41
C GLY A 141 -3.56 -3.44 3.95
N ILE A 142 -4.78 -3.79 3.54
CA ILE A 142 -5.12 -5.07 2.89
C ILE A 142 -6.22 -4.83 1.87
N THR A 143 -6.24 -5.59 0.77
CA THR A 143 -7.30 -5.47 -0.26
C THR A 143 -8.58 -6.15 0.20
N GLU A 144 -8.47 -7.41 0.55
CA GLU A 144 -9.55 -8.25 1.04
C GLU A 144 -9.09 -8.96 2.32
N HIS A 145 -10.03 -9.22 3.21
CA HIS A 145 -9.75 -9.93 4.45
C HIS A 145 -10.89 -10.89 4.81
N GLY A 146 -10.52 -12.04 5.38
CA GLY A 146 -11.47 -13.07 5.79
C GLY A 146 -12.00 -13.95 4.66
N ASN A 147 -11.68 -13.66 3.41
CA ASN A 147 -12.10 -14.47 2.26
C ASN A 147 -11.45 -15.85 2.29
N VAL A 148 -10.14 -15.91 2.60
CA VAL A 148 -9.39 -17.17 2.71
C VAL A 148 -9.99 -18.07 3.77
N GLU A 149 -10.23 -17.54 4.95
CA GLU A 149 -10.77 -18.26 6.10
C GLU A 149 -12.19 -18.74 5.84
N THR A 150 -13.05 -17.86 5.31
CA THR A 150 -14.44 -18.18 5.04
C THR A 150 -14.57 -19.24 3.93
N GLU A 151 -13.82 -19.07 2.84
CA GLU A 151 -13.81 -20.01 1.72
C GLU A 151 -13.33 -21.41 2.15
N ASN A 152 -12.24 -21.46 2.93
CA ASN A 152 -11.69 -22.72 3.45
C ASN A 152 -12.66 -23.38 4.42
N GLU A 153 -13.30 -22.62 5.30
CA GLU A 153 -14.23 -23.17 6.28
C GLU A 153 -15.50 -23.70 5.62
N VAL A 154 -16.06 -22.97 4.64
CA VAL A 154 -17.22 -23.44 3.85
C VAL A 154 -16.86 -24.73 3.10
N TYR A 155 -15.64 -24.80 2.51
CA TYR A 155 -15.17 -26.04 1.90
C TYR A 155 -15.06 -27.18 2.91
N ASN A 156 -14.49 -26.93 4.08
CA ASN A 156 -14.31 -27.94 5.10
C ASN A 156 -15.64 -28.52 5.58
N ILE A 157 -16.62 -27.68 5.95
CA ILE A 157 -17.91 -28.19 6.44
C ILE A 157 -18.75 -28.86 5.35
N SER A 158 -18.50 -28.56 4.07
CA SER A 158 -19.17 -29.28 2.97
C SER A 158 -18.88 -30.79 3.02
N GLN A 159 -17.70 -31.18 3.49
CA GLN A 159 -17.32 -32.60 3.69
C GLN A 159 -18.12 -33.28 4.82
N PHE A 160 -18.74 -32.51 5.69
CA PHE A 160 -19.57 -32.93 6.81
C PHE A 160 -21.06 -32.57 6.61
N LYS A 161 -21.52 -32.47 5.35
CA LYS A 161 -22.91 -32.12 5.00
C LYS A 161 -23.40 -30.83 5.64
N TYR A 162 -22.49 -29.83 5.78
CA TYR A 162 -22.75 -28.54 6.39
C TYR A 162 -23.20 -28.58 7.86
N ASP A 163 -22.83 -29.63 8.60
CA ASP A 163 -23.08 -29.69 10.05
C ASP A 163 -22.19 -28.65 10.78
N THR A 164 -22.82 -27.60 11.29
CA THR A 164 -22.14 -26.45 11.90
C THR A 164 -21.34 -26.77 13.17
N LYS A 165 -21.53 -27.97 13.77
CA LYS A 165 -20.67 -28.40 14.89
C LYS A 165 -19.19 -28.56 14.50
N PHE A 166 -18.90 -28.71 13.19
CA PHE A 166 -17.54 -28.78 12.65
C PHE A 166 -16.98 -27.42 12.25
N TRP A 167 -17.76 -26.32 12.40
CA TRP A 167 -17.28 -24.96 12.15
C TRP A 167 -16.25 -24.56 13.20
N THR A 168 -15.14 -23.97 12.78
CA THR A 168 -14.10 -23.56 13.74
C THR A 168 -14.56 -22.38 14.58
N HIS A 169 -14.34 -22.45 15.90
CA HIS A 169 -14.58 -21.33 16.82
C HIS A 169 -13.56 -20.17 16.63
N HIS A 170 -12.50 -20.36 15.85
CA HIS A 170 -11.54 -19.33 15.51
C HIS A 170 -11.95 -18.51 14.28
N HIS A 171 -13.04 -18.85 13.58
CA HIS A 171 -13.46 -18.15 12.37
C HIS A 171 -13.67 -16.65 12.59
N ASN A 172 -14.51 -16.27 13.55
CA ASN A 172 -14.83 -14.85 13.76
C ASN A 172 -13.61 -13.97 14.03
N PRO A 173 -12.69 -14.30 14.97
CA PRO A 173 -11.47 -13.49 15.13
C PRO A 173 -10.55 -13.46 13.92
N ARG A 174 -10.62 -14.44 13.02
CA ARG A 174 -9.86 -14.46 11.77
C ARG A 174 -10.44 -13.54 10.69
N THR A 175 -11.76 -13.32 10.71
CA THR A 175 -12.48 -12.62 9.63
C THR A 175 -12.93 -11.20 9.97
N VAL A 176 -12.76 -10.76 11.21
CA VAL A 176 -13.09 -9.37 11.60
C VAL A 176 -12.17 -8.37 10.90
N ALA A 177 -12.72 -7.21 10.54
CA ALA A 177 -12.07 -6.22 9.69
C ALA A 177 -10.77 -5.62 10.28
N ASN A 178 -10.54 -5.72 11.59
CA ASN A 178 -9.29 -5.25 12.21
C ASN A 178 -8.16 -6.30 12.21
N ASN A 179 -8.37 -7.49 11.69
CA ASN A 179 -7.31 -8.42 11.36
C ASN A 179 -6.75 -8.04 9.96
N PRO A 180 -5.42 -8.00 9.72
CA PRO A 180 -4.32 -8.56 10.52
C PRO A 180 -3.66 -7.61 11.55
N ALA A 181 -4.06 -6.35 11.64
CA ALA A 181 -3.46 -5.41 12.59
C ALA A 181 -3.63 -5.86 14.05
N GLY A 182 -4.78 -6.47 14.38
CA GLY A 182 -5.05 -7.03 15.70
C GLY A 182 -4.09 -8.18 16.07
N GLU A 183 -3.79 -9.10 15.14
CA GLU A 183 -2.82 -10.17 15.38
C GLU A 183 -1.41 -9.61 15.62
N ALA A 184 -0.99 -8.61 14.83
CA ALA A 184 0.28 -7.92 15.04
C ALA A 184 0.33 -7.20 16.39
N SER A 185 -0.75 -6.50 16.79
CA SER A 185 -0.87 -5.83 18.09
C SER A 185 -0.71 -6.83 19.25
N MET A 186 -1.40 -7.96 19.21
CA MET A 186 -1.29 -9.02 20.24
C MET A 186 0.12 -9.60 20.33
N ASN A 187 0.77 -9.88 19.19
CA ASN A 187 2.12 -10.44 19.16
C ASN A 187 3.17 -9.46 19.70
N LEU A 188 3.04 -8.18 19.37
CA LEU A 188 3.98 -7.12 19.75
C LEU A 188 3.69 -6.56 21.15
N GLY A 189 2.49 -6.80 21.70
CA GLY A 189 2.01 -6.21 22.94
C GLY A 189 1.77 -4.70 22.83
N VAL A 190 1.45 -4.21 21.62
CA VAL A 190 1.08 -2.81 21.38
C VAL A 190 -0.34 -2.57 21.87
N THR A 191 -0.53 -1.52 22.66
CA THR A 191 -1.84 -1.15 23.25
C THR A 191 -2.39 0.16 22.70
N GLY A 192 -1.65 0.80 21.78
CA GLY A 192 -2.12 1.95 21.02
C GLY A 192 -3.03 1.57 19.85
N PRO A 193 -3.41 2.53 19.00
CA PRO A 193 -4.33 2.29 17.90
C PRO A 193 -3.78 1.24 16.91
N ALA A 194 -4.59 0.23 16.58
CA ALA A 194 -4.24 -0.81 15.59
C ALA A 194 -5.40 -0.96 14.59
N TYR A 195 -5.18 -0.49 13.36
CA TYR A 195 -6.19 -0.48 12.31
C TYR A 195 -5.75 -1.26 11.08
N THR A 196 -6.69 -2.05 10.55
CA THR A 196 -6.58 -2.58 9.21
C THR A 196 -7.33 -1.66 8.25
N ILE A 197 -6.71 -1.31 7.13
CA ILE A 197 -7.21 -0.30 6.20
C ILE A 197 -7.56 -0.98 4.87
N GLY A 198 -8.84 -0.95 4.51
CA GLY A 198 -9.34 -1.40 3.21
C GLY A 198 -9.27 -0.26 2.20
N ALA A 199 -8.47 -0.44 1.13
CA ALA A 199 -8.38 0.51 0.01
C ALA A 199 -7.94 -0.20 -1.28
N ALA A 200 -8.46 -1.41 -1.51
CA ALA A 200 -8.06 -2.25 -2.64
C ALA A 200 -6.53 -2.27 -2.82
N CYS A 201 -6.03 -2.17 -4.05
CA CYS A 201 -4.59 -2.21 -4.32
C CYS A 201 -3.83 -0.98 -3.79
N ALA A 202 -4.52 0.11 -3.43
CA ALA A 202 -3.94 1.31 -2.82
C ALA A 202 -3.66 1.16 -1.31
N ALA A 203 -4.09 0.05 -0.69
CA ALA A 203 -4.14 -0.10 0.76
C ALA A 203 -2.76 0.04 1.44
N GLY A 204 -1.67 -0.43 0.82
CA GLY A 204 -0.31 -0.32 1.36
C GLY A 204 0.15 1.14 1.49
N ASN A 205 -0.06 1.96 0.45
CA ASN A 205 0.18 3.39 0.52
C ASN A 205 -0.71 4.06 1.58
N MET A 206 -1.99 3.65 1.67
CA MET A 206 -2.92 4.17 2.66
C MET A 206 -2.47 3.90 4.10
N GLY A 207 -1.87 2.73 4.37
CA GLY A 207 -1.26 2.44 5.66
C GLY A 207 -0.19 3.46 6.05
N LEU A 208 0.73 3.75 5.12
CA LEU A 208 1.79 4.74 5.31
C LEU A 208 1.25 6.17 5.48
N ILE A 209 0.29 6.56 4.64
CA ILE A 209 -0.35 7.87 4.67
C ILE A 209 -1.07 8.08 6.02
N HIS A 210 -1.86 7.10 6.44
CA HIS A 210 -2.61 7.19 7.69
C HIS A 210 -1.68 7.27 8.92
N ALA A 211 -0.63 6.45 8.96
CA ALA A 211 0.38 6.53 10.01
C ALA A 211 1.06 7.91 10.08
N ALA A 212 1.43 8.47 8.92
CA ALA A 212 2.00 9.80 8.86
C ALA A 212 1.05 10.88 9.38
N GLN A 213 -0.25 10.75 9.10
CA GLN A 213 -1.29 11.63 9.65
C GLN A 213 -1.41 11.52 11.16
N MET A 214 -1.42 10.30 11.71
CA MET A 214 -1.55 10.07 13.16
C MET A 214 -0.32 10.57 13.93
N LEU A 215 0.87 10.42 13.37
CA LEU A 215 2.11 11.01 13.92
C LEU A 215 2.08 12.55 13.90
N ARG A 216 1.57 13.16 12.81
CA ARG A 216 1.40 14.63 12.71
C ARG A 216 0.35 15.18 13.65
N LEU A 217 -0.71 14.42 13.90
CA LEU A 217 -1.75 14.77 14.87
C LEU A 217 -1.30 14.58 16.33
N GLY A 218 -0.17 13.89 16.56
CA GLY A 218 0.29 13.58 17.90
C GLY A 218 -0.50 12.49 18.60
N GLU A 219 -1.30 11.71 17.87
CA GLU A 219 -2.06 10.58 18.43
C GLU A 219 -1.13 9.43 18.81
N VAL A 220 -0.04 9.27 18.06
CA VAL A 220 1.02 8.30 18.33
C VAL A 220 2.39 8.95 18.21
N ASP A 221 3.40 8.33 18.81
CA ASP A 221 4.80 8.80 18.76
C ASP A 221 5.67 7.89 17.89
N PHE A 222 5.17 6.70 17.57
CA PHE A 222 5.83 5.71 16.74
C PHE A 222 4.77 4.90 16.00
N ALA A 223 5.03 4.55 14.76
CA ALA A 223 4.07 3.76 13.98
C ALA A 223 4.73 2.63 13.20
N LEU A 224 4.05 1.48 13.13
CA LEU A 224 4.26 0.41 12.18
C LEU A 224 3.20 0.54 11.09
N ALA A 225 3.61 0.67 9.83
CA ALA A 225 2.69 0.97 8.73
C ALA A 225 3.13 0.36 7.41
N GLY A 226 2.18 0.00 6.57
CA GLY A 226 2.42 -0.55 5.24
C GLY A 226 1.26 -1.40 4.77
N GLY A 227 1.52 -2.53 4.12
CA GLY A 227 0.47 -3.40 3.61
C GLY A 227 0.86 -4.86 3.54
N VAL A 228 -0.15 -5.73 3.54
CA VAL A 228 -0.01 -7.18 3.44
C VAL A 228 -1.05 -7.76 2.48
N SER A 229 -0.78 -8.97 2.00
CA SER A 229 -1.70 -9.73 1.14
C SER A 229 -1.50 -11.23 1.35
N GLU A 230 -2.61 -11.96 1.33
CA GLU A 230 -2.68 -13.44 1.31
C GLU A 230 -3.50 -13.97 0.13
N SER A 231 -3.76 -13.13 -0.86
CA SER A 231 -4.69 -13.37 -1.97
C SER A 231 -4.51 -14.68 -2.74
N PRO A 232 -3.30 -15.24 -2.92
CA PRO A 232 -3.14 -16.54 -3.58
C PRO A 232 -3.74 -17.73 -2.82
N GLN A 233 -4.12 -17.55 -1.56
CA GLN A 233 -4.70 -18.60 -0.72
C GLN A 233 -6.21 -18.81 -0.98
N THR A 234 -6.86 -18.00 -1.81
CA THR A 234 -8.29 -18.09 -2.15
C THR A 234 -8.52 -18.30 -3.64
N PHE A 235 -9.43 -19.22 -4.00
CA PHE A 235 -9.78 -19.40 -5.40
C PHE A 235 -10.71 -18.29 -5.91
N GLY A 236 -11.52 -17.68 -5.05
CA GLY A 236 -12.49 -16.64 -5.42
C GLY A 236 -11.86 -15.45 -6.13
N ILE A 237 -10.68 -15.01 -5.68
CA ILE A 237 -9.91 -13.95 -6.35
C ILE A 237 -9.46 -14.37 -7.75
N PHE A 238 -8.91 -15.59 -7.89
CA PHE A 238 -8.52 -16.12 -9.20
C PHE A 238 -9.73 -16.26 -10.14
N ALA A 239 -10.83 -16.81 -9.66
CA ALA A 239 -12.05 -16.98 -10.43
C ALA A 239 -12.63 -15.62 -10.87
N GLY A 240 -12.63 -14.63 -9.99
CA GLY A 240 -13.06 -13.26 -10.27
C GLY A 240 -12.26 -12.62 -11.40
N PHE A 241 -10.94 -12.59 -11.30
CA PHE A 241 -10.09 -12.02 -12.36
C PHE A 241 -10.14 -12.84 -13.66
N LYS A 242 -10.27 -14.16 -13.56
CA LYS A 242 -10.47 -15.01 -14.76
C LYS A 242 -11.77 -14.67 -15.47
N SER A 243 -12.87 -14.47 -14.76
CA SER A 243 -14.16 -14.11 -15.34
C SER A 243 -14.16 -12.73 -16.02
N GLN A 244 -13.27 -11.85 -15.59
CA GLN A 244 -13.03 -10.52 -16.18
C GLN A 244 -12.00 -10.57 -17.34
N ASN A 245 -11.46 -11.75 -17.72
CA ASN A 245 -10.36 -11.90 -18.66
C ASN A 245 -9.12 -11.05 -18.26
N ALA A 246 -8.89 -10.92 -16.97
CA ALA A 246 -7.81 -10.12 -16.40
C ALA A 246 -6.77 -10.95 -15.61
N LEU A 247 -6.84 -12.28 -15.67
CA LEU A 247 -5.89 -13.19 -15.03
C LEU A 247 -4.83 -13.63 -16.02
N ALA A 248 -3.56 -13.36 -15.72
CA ALA A 248 -2.43 -13.64 -16.61
C ALA A 248 -2.21 -15.13 -16.84
N VAL A 249 -1.86 -15.46 -18.07
CA VAL A 249 -1.43 -16.81 -18.49
C VAL A 249 -0.14 -16.73 -19.30
N HIS A 250 0.79 -17.62 -19.01
CA HIS A 250 2.01 -17.80 -19.80
C HIS A 250 2.59 -19.20 -19.57
N ALA A 251 3.24 -19.79 -20.60
CA ALA A 251 3.86 -21.12 -20.49
C ALA A 251 4.99 -21.16 -19.46
N ASP A 252 5.78 -20.10 -19.38
CA ASP A 252 6.77 -19.85 -18.34
C ASP A 252 6.14 -18.91 -17.29
N PRO A 253 5.88 -19.36 -16.04
CA PRO A 253 5.25 -18.51 -15.03
C PRO A 253 6.04 -17.25 -14.72
N THR A 254 7.38 -17.27 -14.83
CA THR A 254 8.24 -16.12 -14.56
C THR A 254 8.04 -14.97 -15.54
N LYS A 255 7.43 -15.26 -16.70
CA LYS A 255 7.12 -14.29 -17.76
C LYS A 255 5.66 -13.87 -17.80
N ALA A 256 4.82 -14.34 -16.87
CA ALA A 256 3.39 -14.06 -16.89
C ALA A 256 3.07 -12.60 -16.53
N SER A 257 3.80 -11.98 -15.57
CA SER A 257 3.68 -10.56 -15.26
C SER A 257 4.61 -9.76 -16.18
N ARG A 258 4.02 -9.01 -17.12
CA ARG A 258 4.73 -8.29 -18.18
C ARG A 258 4.14 -6.90 -18.44
N PRO A 259 4.19 -5.99 -17.46
CA PRO A 259 3.67 -4.64 -17.62
C PRO A 259 4.29 -3.94 -18.82
N PHE A 260 3.47 -3.18 -19.58
CA PHE A 260 3.80 -2.43 -20.78
C PHE A 260 4.11 -3.26 -22.02
N ASP A 261 4.24 -4.58 -21.91
CA ASP A 261 4.46 -5.47 -23.07
C ASP A 261 3.17 -5.59 -23.90
N GLN A 262 3.32 -5.66 -25.23
CA GLN A 262 2.18 -5.76 -26.14
C GLN A 262 1.37 -7.06 -25.95
N ALA A 263 2.02 -8.15 -25.53
CA ALA A 263 1.37 -9.44 -25.27
C ALA A 263 0.87 -9.61 -23.82
N ARG A 264 0.84 -8.53 -23.00
CA ARG A 264 0.29 -8.61 -21.64
C ARG A 264 -1.19 -9.00 -21.67
N ASN A 265 -1.62 -9.82 -20.75
CA ASN A 265 -2.97 -10.38 -20.78
C ASN A 265 -3.66 -10.48 -19.40
N GLY A 266 -3.10 -9.83 -18.38
CA GLY A 266 -3.71 -9.80 -17.06
C GLY A 266 -2.71 -9.76 -15.92
N ILE A 267 -3.24 -9.84 -14.70
CA ILE A 267 -2.47 -9.82 -13.46
C ILE A 267 -1.98 -11.22 -13.10
N VAL A 268 -0.84 -11.28 -12.42
CA VAL A 268 -0.40 -12.44 -11.65
C VAL A 268 -0.70 -12.15 -10.18
N ILE A 269 -1.54 -12.95 -9.54
CA ILE A 269 -1.91 -12.76 -8.14
C ILE A 269 -0.72 -13.13 -7.24
N SER A 270 -0.45 -12.32 -6.22
CA SER A 270 0.71 -12.50 -5.35
C SER A 270 0.36 -12.22 -3.89
N GLU A 271 1.09 -12.86 -2.98
CA GLU A 271 1.10 -12.54 -1.56
C GLU A 271 2.38 -11.81 -1.16
N GLY A 272 2.40 -11.32 0.05
CA GLY A 272 3.56 -10.70 0.67
C GLY A 272 3.18 -9.57 1.61
N GLY A 273 4.18 -8.90 2.10
CA GLY A 273 4.00 -7.74 2.96
C GLY A 273 5.27 -6.93 3.12
N CYS A 274 5.05 -5.66 3.38
CA CYS A 274 6.10 -4.76 3.83
C CYS A 274 5.51 -3.82 4.87
N LEU A 275 6.14 -3.79 6.05
CA LEU A 275 5.87 -2.81 7.08
C LEU A 275 7.11 -1.97 7.34
N TYR A 276 6.85 -0.71 7.61
CA TYR A 276 7.83 0.31 7.91
C TYR A 276 7.65 0.81 9.33
N THR A 277 8.74 1.21 9.97
CA THR A 277 8.66 2.07 11.15
C THR A 277 8.69 3.52 10.72
N LEU A 278 7.75 4.30 11.23
CA LEU A 278 7.63 5.73 10.98
C LEU A 278 7.75 6.50 12.29
N GLU A 279 8.48 7.60 12.24
CA GLU A 279 8.71 8.50 13.38
C GLU A 279 8.71 9.96 12.91
N ARG A 280 8.48 10.89 13.84
CA ARG A 280 8.84 12.29 13.60
C ARG A 280 10.36 12.41 13.46
N LEU A 281 10.82 13.30 12.58
CA LEU A 281 12.24 13.46 12.30
C LEU A 281 13.05 13.77 13.57
N GLU A 282 12.52 14.65 14.43
CA GLU A 282 13.15 15.02 15.69
C GLU A 282 13.33 13.83 16.63
N ASP A 283 12.36 12.93 16.71
CA ASP A 283 12.43 11.72 17.54
C ASP A 283 13.45 10.72 16.98
N ALA A 284 13.45 10.55 15.64
CA ALA A 284 14.40 9.68 14.94
C ALA A 284 15.84 10.18 15.11
N GLN A 285 16.08 11.48 14.98
CA GLN A 285 17.40 12.10 15.16
C GLN A 285 17.86 12.01 16.63
N ALA A 286 16.97 12.26 17.60
CA ALA A 286 17.29 12.19 19.02
C ALA A 286 17.82 10.81 19.44
N ARG A 287 17.35 9.72 18.81
CA ARG A 287 17.85 8.35 19.07
C ARG A 287 18.95 7.88 18.10
N GLY A 288 19.39 8.73 17.16
CA GLY A 288 20.42 8.36 16.18
C GLY A 288 19.94 7.32 15.16
N ALA A 289 18.67 7.33 14.77
CA ALA A 289 18.10 6.37 13.84
C ALA A 289 18.72 6.50 12.44
N LYS A 290 18.86 5.36 11.77
CA LYS A 290 18.99 5.34 10.31
C LYS A 290 17.70 5.88 9.68
N ILE A 291 17.80 6.72 8.67
CA ILE A 291 16.67 7.28 7.94
C ILE A 291 16.75 6.84 6.48
N TYR A 292 15.77 6.08 6.02
CA TYR A 292 15.65 5.63 4.65
C TYR A 292 15.10 6.68 3.70
N GLY A 293 14.27 7.57 4.20
CA GLY A 293 13.64 8.64 3.45
C GLY A 293 12.58 9.35 4.27
N GLU A 294 12.07 10.45 3.73
CA GLU A 294 11.03 11.27 4.36
C GLU A 294 9.77 11.26 3.51
N ILE A 295 8.60 11.06 4.13
CA ILE A 295 7.30 11.22 3.49
C ILE A 295 7.09 12.71 3.20
N ALA A 296 7.41 13.12 1.96
CA ALA A 296 7.36 14.50 1.52
C ALA A 296 5.93 14.95 1.25
N GLY A 297 5.14 14.11 0.59
CA GLY A 297 3.77 14.42 0.27
C GLY A 297 2.98 13.21 -0.21
N TYR A 298 1.68 13.38 -0.30
CA TYR A 298 0.76 12.34 -0.77
C TYR A 298 -0.55 12.95 -1.27
N CYS A 299 -1.29 12.15 -2.03
CA CYS A 299 -2.68 12.41 -2.34
C CYS A 299 -3.47 11.09 -2.40
N VAL A 300 -4.74 11.19 -2.05
CA VAL A 300 -5.75 10.15 -2.26
C VAL A 300 -6.96 10.80 -2.90
N ASN A 301 -7.49 10.21 -3.95
CA ASN A 301 -8.76 10.61 -4.56
C ASN A 301 -9.53 9.40 -5.10
N SER A 302 -10.68 9.63 -5.68
CA SER A 302 -11.51 8.60 -6.31
C SER A 302 -11.85 8.99 -7.73
N ASP A 303 -11.97 7.99 -8.63
CA ASP A 303 -12.37 8.17 -10.02
C ASP A 303 -13.84 8.56 -10.16
N ALA A 304 -14.70 7.91 -9.36
CA ALA A 304 -16.15 8.08 -9.37
C ALA A 304 -16.80 7.84 -10.76
N THR A 305 -16.21 6.93 -11.55
CA THR A 305 -16.66 6.63 -12.92
C THR A 305 -17.02 5.16 -13.11
N ASP A 306 -16.02 4.26 -13.08
CA ASP A 306 -16.17 2.84 -13.38
C ASP A 306 -15.61 1.98 -12.23
N ALA A 307 -16.13 0.76 -12.09
CA ALA A 307 -15.69 -0.16 -11.04
C ALA A 307 -14.31 -0.77 -11.31
N VAL A 308 -13.91 -0.89 -12.58
CA VAL A 308 -12.72 -1.63 -13.03
C VAL A 308 -11.80 -0.78 -13.88
N LEU A 309 -12.36 -0.01 -14.85
CA LEU A 309 -11.56 0.81 -15.78
C LEU A 309 -11.06 2.09 -15.08
N PRO A 310 -9.73 2.26 -14.95
CA PRO A 310 -9.16 3.44 -14.31
C PRO A 310 -9.40 4.72 -15.13
N ASN A 311 -9.50 5.86 -14.43
CA ASN A 311 -9.63 7.17 -15.05
C ASN A 311 -8.27 7.89 -15.04
N PRO A 312 -7.61 8.08 -16.20
CA PRO A 312 -6.27 8.66 -16.27
C PRO A 312 -6.23 10.13 -15.84
N GLU A 313 -7.33 10.90 -16.02
CA GLU A 313 -7.41 12.29 -15.58
C GLU A 313 -7.40 12.38 -14.04
N ARG A 314 -8.13 11.48 -13.36
CA ARG A 314 -8.18 11.42 -11.90
C ARG A 314 -6.87 10.90 -11.31
N GLN A 315 -6.22 9.92 -11.96
CA GLN A 315 -4.87 9.49 -11.60
C GLN A 315 -3.86 10.64 -11.74
N ALA A 316 -3.88 11.36 -12.87
CA ALA A 316 -3.03 12.53 -13.09
C ALA A 316 -3.29 13.65 -12.06
N GLU A 317 -4.55 13.89 -11.69
CA GLU A 317 -4.91 14.84 -10.64
C GLU A 317 -4.35 14.40 -9.27
N CYS A 318 -4.42 13.10 -8.94
CA CYS A 318 -3.85 12.55 -7.71
C CYS A 318 -2.34 12.85 -7.64
N VAL A 319 -1.61 12.59 -8.72
CA VAL A 319 -0.17 12.88 -8.81
C VAL A 319 0.11 14.38 -8.64
N ARG A 320 -0.61 15.25 -9.35
CA ARG A 320 -0.43 16.71 -9.24
C ARG A 320 -0.70 17.22 -7.82
N LYS A 321 -1.74 16.72 -7.17
CA LYS A 321 -2.06 17.08 -5.77
C LYS A 321 -1.01 16.56 -4.79
N ALA A 322 -0.42 15.39 -5.03
CA ALA A 322 0.70 14.89 -4.22
C ALA A 322 1.93 15.79 -4.34
N LEU A 323 2.26 16.26 -5.55
CA LEU A 323 3.32 17.22 -5.79
C LEU A 323 3.09 18.54 -5.04
N VAL A 324 1.88 19.10 -5.15
CA VAL A 324 1.50 20.31 -4.39
C VAL A 324 1.61 20.10 -2.89
N ASN A 325 1.15 18.95 -2.39
CA ASN A 325 1.23 18.61 -0.96
C ASN A 325 2.68 18.48 -0.49
N ALA A 326 3.58 18.00 -1.36
CA ALA A 326 5.02 17.91 -1.10
C ALA A 326 5.74 19.25 -1.23
N GLY A 327 5.12 20.30 -1.80
CA GLY A 327 5.79 21.53 -2.20
C GLY A 327 6.83 21.32 -3.32
N MET A 328 6.57 20.33 -4.21
CA MET A 328 7.48 19.90 -5.27
C MET A 328 6.87 20.14 -6.65
N THR A 329 7.73 20.17 -7.67
CA THR A 329 7.39 20.20 -9.09
C THR A 329 7.71 18.86 -9.75
N VAL A 330 7.35 18.69 -11.00
CA VAL A 330 7.70 17.49 -11.78
C VAL A 330 9.21 17.33 -11.97
N ASP A 331 9.98 18.44 -11.98
CA ASP A 331 11.45 18.42 -12.13
C ASP A 331 12.16 17.90 -10.88
N ASP A 332 11.49 17.87 -9.74
CA ASP A 332 12.03 17.36 -8.48
C ASP A 332 11.91 15.82 -8.34
N ILE A 333 11.07 15.16 -9.16
CA ILE A 333 10.88 13.72 -9.12
C ILE A 333 11.92 13.04 -10.02
N ASP A 334 12.68 12.10 -9.48
CA ASP A 334 13.71 11.37 -10.23
C ASP A 334 13.29 9.96 -10.65
N LEU A 335 12.37 9.36 -9.90
CA LEU A 335 11.87 8.02 -10.13
C LEU A 335 10.36 7.95 -9.92
N VAL A 336 9.65 7.37 -10.87
CA VAL A 336 8.25 6.98 -10.76
C VAL A 336 8.14 5.47 -10.73
N ASN A 337 7.65 4.91 -9.64
CA ASN A 337 7.20 3.53 -9.61
C ASN A 337 5.72 3.46 -9.99
N THR A 338 5.41 2.68 -11.01
CA THR A 338 4.06 2.59 -11.56
C THR A 338 3.21 1.53 -10.87
N HIS A 339 1.91 1.77 -10.86
CA HIS A 339 0.95 0.74 -10.48
C HIS A 339 0.86 -0.38 -11.51
N ALA A 340 0.96 -0.09 -12.80
CA ALA A 340 0.80 -0.98 -13.96
C ALA A 340 0.80 -2.48 -13.63
N THR A 341 -0.35 -3.13 -13.82
CA THR A 341 -0.63 -4.49 -13.34
C THR A 341 -0.49 -5.57 -14.40
N SER A 342 0.08 -5.23 -15.58
CA SER A 342 0.12 -6.12 -16.75
C SER A 342 -1.26 -6.37 -17.38
N THR A 343 -2.22 -5.47 -17.13
CA THR A 343 -3.54 -5.52 -17.78
C THR A 343 -3.54 -4.66 -19.05
N PRO A 344 -4.23 -5.10 -20.13
CA PRO A 344 -4.24 -4.35 -21.38
C PRO A 344 -4.64 -2.89 -21.21
N GLN A 345 -5.73 -2.61 -20.50
CA GLN A 345 -6.25 -1.25 -20.33
C GLN A 345 -5.60 -0.50 -19.16
N GLY A 346 -5.36 -1.16 -18.03
CA GLY A 346 -4.83 -0.51 -16.82
C GLY A 346 -3.49 0.18 -17.06
N ASP A 347 -2.58 -0.51 -17.75
CA ASP A 347 -1.24 0.00 -18.04
C ASP A 347 -1.29 1.22 -18.98
N ILE A 348 -2.18 1.20 -20.00
CA ILE A 348 -2.38 2.33 -20.92
C ILE A 348 -2.89 3.56 -20.17
N GLN A 349 -3.90 3.39 -19.29
CA GLN A 349 -4.47 4.53 -18.56
C GLN A 349 -3.44 5.20 -17.65
N GLU A 350 -2.61 4.41 -16.97
CA GLU A 350 -1.54 4.98 -16.15
C GLU A 350 -0.46 5.68 -17.01
N CYS A 351 -0.08 5.11 -18.16
CA CYS A 351 0.84 5.76 -19.09
C CYS A 351 0.30 7.12 -19.56
N LEU A 352 -0.99 7.21 -19.90
CA LEU A 352 -1.65 8.48 -20.25
C LEU A 352 -1.60 9.48 -19.08
N ALA A 353 -1.86 9.02 -17.85
CA ALA A 353 -1.80 9.87 -16.67
C ALA A 353 -0.38 10.42 -16.43
N ILE A 354 0.64 9.55 -16.50
CA ILE A 354 2.05 9.94 -16.32
C ILE A 354 2.47 10.90 -17.43
N ALA A 355 2.16 10.60 -18.69
CA ALA A 355 2.49 11.46 -19.82
C ALA A 355 1.86 12.85 -19.66
N ALA A 356 0.59 12.94 -19.21
CA ALA A 356 -0.10 14.21 -18.97
C ALA A 356 0.50 15.02 -17.80
N VAL A 357 1.08 14.37 -16.81
CA VAL A 357 1.73 15.05 -15.67
C VAL A 357 3.12 15.54 -16.02
N PHE A 358 3.93 14.69 -16.65
CA PHE A 358 5.37 14.94 -16.86
C PHE A 358 5.70 15.54 -18.24
N LYS A 359 4.71 15.91 -19.06
CA LYS A 359 4.89 16.47 -20.42
C LYS A 359 5.82 17.67 -20.51
N ASP A 360 5.79 18.53 -19.49
CA ASP A 360 6.57 19.78 -19.46
C ASP A 360 7.91 19.64 -18.72
N ARG A 361 8.29 18.39 -18.36
CA ARG A 361 9.56 18.13 -17.70
C ARG A 361 10.74 18.29 -18.68
N ARG A 362 11.85 18.86 -18.19
CA ARG A 362 13.04 19.11 -19.00
C ARG A 362 13.73 17.84 -19.48
N GLU A 363 13.85 16.86 -18.59
CA GLU A 363 14.50 15.58 -18.84
C GLU A 363 13.53 14.45 -18.48
N PRO A 364 13.48 13.33 -19.24
CA PRO A 364 12.61 12.20 -18.90
C PRO A 364 12.85 11.69 -17.47
N VAL A 365 11.79 11.51 -16.68
CA VAL A 365 11.87 10.86 -15.38
C VAL A 365 12.12 9.36 -15.57
N ALA A 366 12.91 8.73 -14.69
CA ALA A 366 13.03 7.28 -14.71
C ALA A 366 11.71 6.63 -14.25
N ILE A 367 11.23 5.62 -14.98
CA ILE A 367 9.96 4.95 -14.71
C ILE A 367 10.20 3.46 -14.67
N ASN A 368 9.73 2.79 -13.62
CA ASN A 368 9.84 1.35 -13.48
C ASN A 368 8.57 0.70 -12.92
N ASN A 369 8.57 -0.64 -12.91
CA ASN A 369 7.50 -1.44 -12.33
C ASN A 369 8.07 -2.66 -11.59
N THR A 370 7.73 -2.79 -10.32
CA THR A 370 8.18 -3.91 -9.48
C THR A 370 7.32 -5.17 -9.67
N LYS A 371 6.04 -5.01 -10.09
CA LYS A 371 5.12 -6.15 -10.27
C LYS A 371 5.57 -7.14 -11.33
N SER A 372 6.40 -6.73 -12.29
CA SER A 372 6.99 -7.64 -13.26
C SER A 372 7.80 -8.78 -12.61
N PHE A 373 8.35 -8.57 -11.41
CA PHE A 373 9.14 -9.54 -10.65
C PHE A 373 8.33 -10.38 -9.66
N ILE A 374 7.35 -9.77 -9.01
CA ILE A 374 6.67 -10.38 -7.87
C ILE A 374 5.18 -10.65 -8.12
N GLY A 375 4.64 -10.24 -9.27
CA GLY A 375 3.20 -10.20 -9.48
C GLY A 375 2.54 -9.05 -8.71
N HIS A 376 1.22 -9.05 -8.68
CA HIS A 376 0.42 -8.05 -8.00
C HIS A 376 0.07 -8.53 -6.58
N ALA A 377 0.78 -8.03 -5.60
CA ALA A 377 0.57 -8.36 -4.17
C ALA A 377 -0.58 -7.55 -3.55
N MET A 378 -1.59 -7.18 -4.33
CA MET A 378 -2.83 -6.53 -3.90
C MET A 378 -2.60 -5.42 -2.86
N GLY A 379 -3.12 -5.57 -1.63
CA GLY A 379 -2.96 -4.58 -0.56
C GLY A 379 -1.52 -4.36 -0.11
N ALA A 380 -0.61 -5.30 -0.34
CA ALA A 380 0.82 -5.14 -0.05
C ALA A 380 1.58 -4.40 -1.16
N ALA A 381 1.00 -4.27 -2.36
CA ALA A 381 1.69 -3.85 -3.57
C ALA A 381 2.47 -2.54 -3.38
N GLY A 382 1.79 -1.44 -3.06
CA GLY A 382 2.45 -0.14 -2.91
C GLY A 382 3.56 -0.12 -1.86
N ALA A 383 3.42 -0.90 -0.77
CA ALA A 383 4.43 -1.00 0.27
C ALA A 383 5.67 -1.78 -0.21
N LEU A 384 5.50 -2.93 -0.87
CA LEU A 384 6.61 -3.72 -1.42
C LEU A 384 7.34 -2.95 -2.54
N GLU A 385 6.60 -2.29 -3.39
CA GLU A 385 7.14 -1.49 -4.51
C GLU A 385 7.98 -0.34 -4.01
N LEU A 386 7.53 0.37 -2.99
CA LEU A 386 8.33 1.40 -2.33
C LEU A 386 9.63 0.83 -1.78
N ALA A 387 9.59 -0.32 -1.08
CA ALA A 387 10.79 -0.97 -0.55
C ALA A 387 11.81 -1.32 -1.64
N GLY A 388 11.34 -1.80 -2.80
CA GLY A 388 12.20 -2.11 -3.95
C GLY A 388 12.91 -0.88 -4.55
N ASN A 389 12.34 0.31 -4.35
CA ASN A 389 12.84 1.56 -4.93
C ASN A 389 13.66 2.43 -3.96
N LEU A 390 13.42 2.35 -2.64
CA LEU A 390 14.15 3.17 -1.64
C LEU A 390 15.68 3.04 -1.73
N PRO A 391 16.28 1.85 -1.99
CA PRO A 391 17.74 1.74 -2.12
C PRO A 391 18.32 2.56 -3.26
N SER A 392 17.51 2.96 -4.25
CA SER A 392 17.97 3.86 -5.34
C SER A 392 18.45 5.21 -4.85
N PHE A 393 18.11 5.63 -3.64
CA PHE A 393 18.67 6.82 -3.01
C PHE A 393 20.19 6.70 -2.78
N ASP A 394 20.67 5.50 -2.52
CA ASP A 394 22.08 5.25 -2.16
C ASP A 394 22.89 4.69 -3.33
N ASP A 395 22.36 3.70 -4.04
CA ASP A 395 23.09 3.02 -5.12
C ASP A 395 22.96 3.71 -6.49
N LEU A 396 22.01 4.66 -6.64
CA LEU A 396 21.73 5.39 -7.88
C LEU A 396 21.40 4.48 -9.07
N ILE A 397 20.77 3.34 -8.81
CA ILE A 397 20.35 2.39 -9.82
C ILE A 397 18.83 2.27 -9.78
N VAL A 398 18.19 2.36 -10.94
CA VAL A 398 16.75 2.08 -11.09
C VAL A 398 16.61 0.65 -11.60
N HIS A 399 15.90 -0.21 -10.83
CA HIS A 399 15.61 -1.56 -11.31
C HIS A 399 14.64 -1.51 -12.50
N PRO A 400 14.70 -2.47 -13.44
CA PRO A 400 13.86 -2.42 -14.63
C PRO A 400 12.42 -2.87 -14.36
N THR A 401 11.56 -2.71 -15.35
CA THR A 401 10.42 -3.58 -15.63
C THR A 401 10.94 -4.73 -16.50
N ILE A 402 10.80 -5.98 -16.08
CA ILE A 402 11.21 -7.14 -16.87
C ILE A 402 10.05 -7.69 -17.71
N ASN A 403 10.37 -8.61 -18.62
CA ASN A 403 9.43 -9.30 -19.51
C ASN A 403 8.78 -8.39 -20.57
N VAL A 404 9.42 -7.30 -20.95
CA VAL A 404 9.01 -6.46 -22.08
C VAL A 404 9.76 -6.93 -23.31
N ASP A 405 9.19 -7.92 -24.02
CA ASP A 405 9.74 -8.44 -25.27
C ASP A 405 9.42 -7.50 -26.44
N GLU A 406 8.21 -6.93 -26.45
CA GLU A 406 7.75 -5.92 -27.40
C GLU A 406 6.93 -4.84 -26.64
N LEU A 407 7.46 -3.61 -26.64
CA LEU A 407 6.78 -2.50 -25.95
C LEU A 407 5.48 -2.13 -26.67
N ASP A 408 4.35 -2.08 -25.93
CA ASP A 408 3.09 -1.60 -26.48
C ASP A 408 3.24 -0.12 -26.88
N PRO A 409 2.98 0.26 -28.16
CA PRO A 409 3.06 1.66 -28.60
C PRO A 409 2.19 2.63 -27.77
N GLN A 410 1.12 2.16 -27.14
CA GLN A 410 0.27 2.97 -26.27
C GLN A 410 0.88 3.15 -24.87
N CYS A 411 1.89 2.37 -24.52
CA CYS A 411 2.65 2.46 -23.28
C CYS A 411 4.05 3.06 -23.49
N ASP A 412 4.41 3.46 -24.71
CA ASP A 412 5.70 4.07 -25.01
C ASP A 412 5.76 5.51 -24.50
N ILE A 413 6.15 5.64 -23.24
CA ILE A 413 6.36 6.92 -22.56
C ILE A 413 7.85 7.13 -22.27
N PRO A 414 8.37 8.37 -22.40
CA PRO A 414 9.79 8.65 -22.14
C PRO A 414 10.22 8.27 -20.72
N GLY A 415 11.35 7.58 -20.62
CA GLY A 415 11.97 7.29 -19.33
C GLY A 415 11.75 5.89 -18.79
N LEU A 416 10.96 5.04 -19.44
CA LEU A 416 10.81 3.64 -19.05
C LEU A 416 12.18 2.95 -18.94
N VAL A 417 12.36 2.19 -17.86
CA VAL A 417 13.53 1.32 -17.62
C VAL A 417 13.06 -0.11 -17.80
N ILE A 418 13.44 -0.73 -18.91
CA ILE A 418 12.98 -2.07 -19.32
C ILE A 418 14.13 -3.06 -19.42
N ASN A 419 13.88 -4.29 -18.95
CA ASN A 419 14.71 -5.48 -19.03
C ASN A 419 16.12 -5.39 -18.40
N GLN A 420 16.71 -4.20 -18.27
CA GLN A 420 18.03 -4.00 -17.67
C GLN A 420 18.00 -2.84 -16.65
N PRO A 421 18.70 -2.97 -15.52
CA PRO A 421 18.84 -1.86 -14.57
C PRO A 421 19.52 -0.66 -15.23
N ARG A 422 19.13 0.54 -14.83
CA ARG A 422 19.69 1.78 -15.34
C ARG A 422 20.35 2.59 -14.22
N ALA A 423 21.65 2.87 -14.37
CA ALA A 423 22.33 3.83 -13.53
C ALA A 423 21.84 5.27 -13.85
N VAL A 424 21.62 6.05 -12.83
CA VAL A 424 21.15 7.45 -12.93
C VAL A 424 22.09 8.38 -12.17
N LYS A 425 22.06 9.66 -12.51
CA LYS A 425 22.93 10.66 -11.87
C LYS A 425 22.43 11.08 -10.49
N ARG A 426 21.13 10.97 -10.27
CA ARG A 426 20.46 11.45 -9.07
C ARG A 426 19.19 10.65 -8.81
N VAL A 427 18.92 10.38 -7.54
CA VAL A 427 17.61 10.02 -7.03
C VAL A 427 17.43 10.77 -5.71
N ASP A 428 16.71 11.88 -5.74
CA ASP A 428 16.37 12.67 -4.56
C ASP A 428 14.90 12.56 -4.16
N ALA A 429 14.02 12.18 -5.12
CA ALA A 429 12.63 11.92 -4.85
C ALA A 429 12.06 10.76 -5.69
N ILE A 430 11.29 9.92 -5.01
CA ILE A 430 10.56 8.76 -5.57
C ILE A 430 9.06 9.03 -5.46
N LEU A 431 8.34 8.91 -6.56
CA LEU A 431 6.89 8.94 -6.63
C LEU A 431 6.38 7.48 -6.76
N ASN A 432 5.57 7.04 -5.82
CA ASN A 432 5.03 5.70 -5.74
C ASN A 432 3.51 5.72 -5.96
N ASN A 433 3.06 5.25 -7.12
CA ASN A 433 1.66 5.15 -7.48
C ASN A 433 1.06 3.82 -7.02
N SER A 434 -0.17 3.87 -6.52
CA SER A 434 -0.94 2.67 -6.24
C SER A 434 -2.43 2.97 -6.46
N PHE A 435 -3.00 2.32 -7.47
CA PHE A 435 -4.38 2.54 -7.91
C PHE A 435 -5.18 1.26 -7.72
N GLY A 436 -6.46 1.38 -7.39
CA GLY A 436 -7.25 0.22 -7.02
C GLY A 436 -8.63 0.19 -7.67
N MET A 437 -9.23 -1.00 -7.70
CA MET A 437 -10.62 -1.18 -8.10
C MET A 437 -11.54 -0.25 -7.34
N LEU A 438 -12.71 0.04 -7.91
CA LEU A 438 -13.65 1.08 -7.46
C LEU A 438 -13.05 2.49 -7.49
N GLY A 439 -11.97 2.67 -8.26
CA GLY A 439 -11.39 3.96 -8.59
C GLY A 439 -10.65 4.65 -7.45
N ILE A 440 -10.15 3.93 -6.46
CA ILE A 440 -9.29 4.53 -5.44
C ILE A 440 -7.88 4.76 -5.99
N ASN A 441 -7.39 5.98 -5.92
CA ASN A 441 -6.03 6.34 -6.32
C ASN A 441 -5.25 6.85 -5.12
N SER A 442 -3.99 6.42 -4.99
CA SER A 442 -3.04 6.97 -4.04
C SER A 442 -1.69 7.19 -4.70
N THR A 443 -1.11 8.33 -4.43
CA THR A 443 0.27 8.68 -4.81
C THR A 443 1.01 9.11 -3.55
N LEU A 444 2.18 8.52 -3.32
CA LEU A 444 3.06 8.82 -2.20
C LEU A 444 4.40 9.31 -2.74
N ILE A 445 4.94 10.41 -2.20
CA ILE A 445 6.23 10.97 -2.56
C ILE A 445 7.17 10.83 -1.38
N ILE A 446 8.27 10.11 -1.59
CA ILE A 446 9.34 9.97 -0.62
C ILE A 446 10.55 10.75 -1.14
N LYS A 447 11.11 11.62 -0.31
CA LYS A 447 12.36 12.30 -0.63
C LYS A 447 13.52 11.72 0.16
N ARG A 448 14.69 11.77 -0.46
CA ARG A 448 15.95 11.41 0.19
C ARG A 448 16.18 12.29 1.41
N PHE A 449 16.51 11.68 2.53
CA PHE A 449 16.96 12.43 3.70
C PHE A 449 18.40 12.87 3.48
N LYS A 450 18.65 14.17 3.65
CA LYS A 450 19.99 14.76 3.65
C LYS A 450 20.23 15.32 5.04
N THR A 451 21.33 14.88 5.67
CA THR A 451 21.80 15.38 6.97
C THR A 451 22.24 16.82 6.89
#